data_16485daaf4960be4b647938588ce1367
#
_entry.id   16485daaf4960be4b647938588ce1367
#
_cell.length_a   1.000
_cell.length_b   1.000
_cell.length_c   1.000
_cell.angle_alpha   90.00
_cell.angle_beta   90.00
_cell.angle_gamma   90.00
#
_symmetry.space_group_name_H-M   'P 1'
#
loop_
_entity.id
_entity.type
_entity.pdbx_description
1 polymer ?
#
loop_
_entity_poly.entity_id
_entity_poly.type
_entity_poly.pdbx_seq_one_letter_code
_entity_poly.pdbx_strand_id
1 'polypeptide(L)'
;ESHDLKEIEEAFKSGIPAGLTASVAFINRPASTDETALLLKLAKMCSIIQIDALGEMAESIVHDAHRLLDLGISPETTVFRIPVSMEGIKACRILSKEGLKVNIQSVFTLQQAYVAMQAGAAYISIPAGRLQDHGYDSQHVLEQCVSCAHTYGYQTRIMMTSVRSSDFVRSAIQMGVQAIALPWNIIRGLTEN
;
A
#
# COMPACT_ATOMS: atom_id res chain seq x y z
N GLU A 1 8.06 -4.44 0.39
CA GLU A 1 7.11 -5.56 0.34
C GLU A 1 7.88 -6.87 0.46
N SER A 2 7.61 -7.69 1.48
CA SER A 2 8.20 -9.02 1.66
C SER A 2 7.24 -9.92 2.45
N HIS A 3 7.34 -11.23 2.21
CA HIS A 3 6.65 -12.28 2.96
C HIS A 3 7.60 -13.05 3.89
N ASP A 4 8.88 -12.66 3.95
CA ASP A 4 9.89 -13.26 4.83
C ASP A 4 10.19 -12.30 5.98
N LEU A 5 9.95 -12.77 7.21
CA LEU A 5 10.16 -11.97 8.42
C LEU A 5 11.64 -11.56 8.60
N LYS A 6 12.59 -12.42 8.20
CA LYS A 6 14.02 -12.09 8.30
C LYS A 6 14.41 -10.97 7.34
N GLU A 7 13.89 -11.03 6.10
CA GLU A 7 14.09 -9.94 5.13
C GLU A 7 13.49 -8.62 5.62
N ILE A 8 12.28 -8.67 6.22
CA ILE A 8 11.64 -7.49 6.80
C ILE A 8 12.53 -6.90 7.90
N GLU A 9 12.99 -7.74 8.84
CA GLU A 9 13.87 -7.29 9.93
C GLU A 9 15.21 -6.71 9.42
N GLU A 10 15.81 -7.34 8.41
CA GLU A 10 17.05 -6.86 7.78
C GLU A 10 16.82 -5.51 7.08
N ALA A 11 15.74 -5.39 6.31
CA ALA A 11 15.38 -4.16 5.63
C ALA A 11 15.23 -2.99 6.62
N PHE A 12 14.51 -3.17 7.73
CA PHE A 12 14.31 -2.11 8.71
C PHE A 12 15.59 -1.79 9.52
N LYS A 13 16.49 -2.75 9.74
CA LYS A 13 17.81 -2.48 10.30
C LYS A 13 18.68 -1.56 9.43
N SER A 14 18.47 -1.56 8.12
CA SER A 14 19.17 -0.65 7.21
C SER A 14 18.76 0.82 7.35
N GLY A 15 17.60 1.10 7.97
CA GLY A 15 17.02 2.44 8.09
C GLY A 15 16.46 3.03 6.78
N ILE A 16 16.45 2.27 5.68
CA ILE A 16 15.99 2.75 4.36
C ILE A 16 14.46 2.77 4.24
N PRO A 17 13.71 1.69 4.59
CA PRO A 17 12.26 1.70 4.43
C PRO A 17 11.56 2.62 5.42
N ALA A 18 10.68 3.48 4.93
CA ALA A 18 9.81 4.32 5.76
C ALA A 18 8.59 3.55 6.30
N GLY A 19 8.19 2.45 5.64
CA GLY A 19 7.01 1.69 6.01
C GLY A 19 7.01 0.27 5.46
N LEU A 20 6.03 -0.50 5.91
CA LEU A 20 5.81 -1.88 5.51
C LEU A 20 4.44 -2.03 4.86
N THR A 21 4.38 -2.70 3.72
CA THR A 21 3.14 -3.25 3.18
C THR A 21 3.18 -4.77 3.35
N ALA A 22 2.32 -5.32 4.16
CA ALA A 22 2.28 -6.75 4.40
C ALA A 22 0.83 -7.24 4.57
N SER A 23 0.55 -8.38 3.97
CA SER A 23 -0.58 -9.20 4.38
C SER A 23 -0.07 -10.19 5.41
N VAL A 24 -0.46 -10.03 6.67
CA VAL A 24 0.03 -10.85 7.78
C VAL A 24 -0.27 -12.34 7.54
N ALA A 25 -1.38 -12.63 6.85
CA ALA A 25 -1.77 -13.98 6.47
C ALA A 25 -0.75 -14.69 5.54
N PHE A 26 0.04 -13.94 4.76
CA PHE A 26 1.01 -14.48 3.80
C PHE A 26 2.46 -14.41 4.27
N ILE A 27 2.73 -13.88 5.47
CA ILE A 27 4.11 -13.86 5.99
C ILE A 27 4.54 -15.29 6.30
N ASN A 28 5.68 -15.71 5.73
CA ASN A 28 6.29 -17.00 5.99
C ASN A 28 6.76 -17.08 7.45
N ARG A 29 6.08 -17.90 8.25
CA ARG A 29 6.26 -18.02 9.69
C ARG A 29 5.91 -19.44 10.16
N PRO A 30 6.40 -19.86 11.34
CA PRO A 30 5.95 -21.10 11.98
C PRO A 30 4.42 -21.08 12.21
N ALA A 31 3.75 -22.21 12.03
CA ALA A 31 2.30 -22.34 12.19
C ALA A 31 1.80 -21.97 13.61
N SER A 32 2.69 -22.04 14.61
CA SER A 32 2.42 -21.66 16.01
C SER A 32 2.52 -20.16 16.29
N THR A 33 2.84 -19.34 15.28
CA THR A 33 2.99 -17.89 15.49
C THR A 33 1.62 -17.23 15.66
N ASP A 34 1.42 -16.52 16.76
CA ASP A 34 0.26 -15.68 16.98
C ASP A 34 0.27 -14.51 15.99
N GLU A 35 -0.76 -14.44 15.15
CA GLU A 35 -0.91 -13.40 14.12
C GLU A 35 -1.01 -12.00 14.71
N THR A 36 -1.72 -11.87 15.83
CA THR A 36 -1.88 -10.59 16.51
C THR A 36 -0.54 -10.10 17.08
N ALA A 37 0.19 -10.99 17.75
CA ALA A 37 1.52 -10.64 18.28
C ALA A 37 2.50 -10.28 17.16
N LEU A 38 2.46 -10.97 16.02
CA LEU A 38 3.27 -10.64 14.86
C LEU A 38 2.92 -9.27 14.28
N LEU A 39 1.62 -8.99 14.10
CA LEU A 39 1.15 -7.72 13.58
C LEU A 39 1.58 -6.55 14.48
N LEU A 40 1.41 -6.69 15.79
CA LEU A 40 1.87 -5.68 16.76
C LEU A 40 3.38 -5.48 16.75
N LYS A 41 4.15 -6.58 16.59
CA LYS A 41 5.61 -6.49 16.42
C LYS A 41 5.97 -5.69 15.18
N LEU A 42 5.38 -5.99 14.03
CA LEU A 42 5.63 -5.30 12.77
C LEU A 42 5.22 -3.83 12.81
N ALA A 43 4.08 -3.52 13.44
CA ALA A 43 3.62 -2.15 13.61
C ALA A 43 4.57 -1.27 14.44
N LYS A 44 5.31 -1.88 15.38
CA LYS A 44 6.33 -1.18 16.19
C LYS A 44 7.64 -0.97 15.45
N MET A 45 7.90 -1.70 14.38
CA MET A 45 9.17 -1.65 13.64
C MET A 45 9.21 -0.53 12.60
N CYS A 46 8.06 0.01 12.18
CA CYS A 46 7.97 0.95 11.07
C CYS A 46 7.11 2.18 11.42
N SER A 47 7.40 3.30 10.76
CA SER A 47 6.63 4.54 10.92
C SER A 47 5.25 4.47 10.25
N ILE A 48 5.11 3.60 9.25
CA ILE A 48 3.85 3.37 8.53
C ILE A 48 3.71 1.87 8.29
N ILE A 49 2.59 1.30 8.74
CA ILE A 49 2.20 -0.06 8.39
C ILE A 49 0.95 -0.02 7.51
N GLN A 50 0.99 -0.73 6.38
CA GLN A 50 -0.16 -0.88 5.50
C GLN A 50 -0.66 -2.33 5.59
N ILE A 51 -1.89 -2.51 6.08
CA ILE A 51 -2.50 -3.81 6.35
C ILE A 51 -3.84 -3.95 5.63
N ASP A 52 -4.18 -5.17 5.25
CA ASP A 52 -5.45 -5.42 4.57
C ASP A 52 -6.63 -5.31 5.55
N ALA A 53 -7.65 -4.53 5.18
CA ALA A 53 -8.97 -4.59 5.79
C ALA A 53 -9.87 -5.43 4.86
N LEU A 54 -10.41 -6.52 5.40
CA LEU A 54 -11.07 -7.56 4.63
C LEU A 54 -12.59 -7.48 4.78
N GLY A 55 -13.30 -7.81 3.70
CA GLY A 55 -14.75 -7.87 3.67
C GLY A 55 -15.30 -7.81 2.24
N GLU A 56 -16.51 -8.26 2.03
CA GLU A 56 -17.20 -8.21 0.74
C GLU A 56 -18.03 -6.94 0.59
N MET A 57 -18.60 -6.45 1.70
CA MET A 57 -19.44 -5.24 1.76
C MET A 57 -18.71 -4.13 2.51
N ALA A 58 -19.07 -2.89 2.23
CA ALA A 58 -18.44 -1.73 2.85
C ALA A 58 -18.46 -1.80 4.39
N GLU A 59 -19.60 -2.21 4.97
CA GLU A 59 -19.77 -2.35 6.42
C GLU A 59 -18.82 -3.39 7.02
N SER A 60 -18.63 -4.54 6.35
CA SER A 60 -17.71 -5.58 6.81
C SER A 60 -16.25 -5.16 6.73
N ILE A 61 -15.86 -4.40 5.68
CA ILE A 61 -14.52 -3.83 5.55
C ILE A 61 -14.24 -2.82 6.67
N VAL A 62 -15.20 -1.92 6.94
CA VAL A 62 -15.11 -0.92 8.02
C VAL A 62 -15.01 -1.61 9.38
N HIS A 63 -15.85 -2.63 9.62
CA HIS A 63 -15.81 -3.41 10.85
C HIS A 63 -14.44 -4.09 11.05
N ASP A 64 -13.87 -4.68 9.99
CA ASP A 64 -12.55 -5.32 10.08
C ASP A 64 -11.43 -4.30 10.37
N ALA A 65 -11.49 -3.11 9.77
CA ALA A 65 -10.55 -2.02 10.07
C ALA A 65 -10.61 -1.62 11.56
N HIS A 66 -11.80 -1.45 12.13
CA HIS A 66 -11.97 -1.15 13.55
C HIS A 66 -11.48 -2.30 14.44
N ARG A 67 -11.83 -3.55 14.10
CA ARG A 67 -11.33 -4.75 14.80
C ARG A 67 -9.80 -4.78 14.86
N LEU A 68 -9.12 -4.41 13.77
CA LEU A 68 -7.66 -4.34 13.73
C LEU A 68 -7.11 -3.25 14.67
N LEU A 69 -7.78 -2.09 14.77
CA LEU A 69 -7.39 -1.05 15.74
C LEU A 69 -7.61 -1.51 17.19
N ASP A 70 -8.67 -2.26 17.46
CA ASP A 70 -8.97 -2.81 18.79
C ASP A 70 -7.90 -3.80 19.28
N LEU A 71 -7.08 -4.35 18.37
CA LEU A 71 -5.88 -5.14 18.72
C LEU A 71 -4.73 -4.28 19.29
N GLY A 72 -4.86 -2.95 19.30
CA GLY A 72 -3.89 -2.02 19.85
C GLY A 72 -2.90 -1.45 18.83
N ILE A 73 -3.21 -1.49 17.53
CA ILE A 73 -2.42 -0.84 16.49
C ILE A 73 -2.77 0.65 16.47
N SER A 74 -1.76 1.51 16.37
CA SER A 74 -1.97 2.96 16.32
C SER A 74 -2.60 3.42 15.01
N PRO A 75 -3.73 4.16 15.04
CA PRO A 75 -4.35 4.69 13.83
C PRO A 75 -3.46 5.72 13.10
N GLU A 76 -2.56 6.42 13.81
CA GLU A 76 -1.68 7.42 13.21
C GLU A 76 -0.66 6.77 12.25
N THR A 77 -0.22 5.55 12.55
CA THR A 77 0.79 4.83 11.77
C THR A 77 0.20 3.79 10.83
N THR A 78 -1.11 3.53 10.94
CA THR A 78 -1.80 2.50 10.15
C THR A 78 -2.44 3.07 8.90
N VAL A 79 -2.32 2.33 7.79
CA VAL A 79 -3.03 2.57 6.54
C VAL A 79 -3.76 1.28 6.16
N PHE A 80 -5.07 1.35 6.02
CA PHE A 80 -5.89 0.20 5.63
C PHE A 80 -5.87 0.01 4.12
N ARG A 81 -5.44 -1.16 3.67
CA ARG A 81 -5.43 -1.52 2.26
C ARG A 81 -6.76 -2.17 1.89
N ILE A 82 -7.41 -1.60 0.89
CA ILE A 82 -8.74 -2.03 0.43
C ILE A 82 -8.69 -2.18 -1.09
N PRO A 83 -9.10 -3.32 -1.67
CA PRO A 83 -9.17 -3.47 -3.12
C PRO A 83 -10.14 -2.48 -3.77
N VAL A 84 -9.81 -2.00 -4.97
CA VAL A 84 -10.71 -1.14 -5.75
C VAL A 84 -11.97 -1.92 -6.12
N SER A 85 -13.10 -1.45 -5.62
CA SER A 85 -14.44 -1.94 -5.90
C SER A 85 -15.45 -0.88 -5.45
N MET A 86 -16.73 -1.01 -5.83
CA MET A 86 -17.74 -0.08 -5.34
C MET A 86 -17.84 -0.11 -3.81
N GLU A 87 -17.82 -1.30 -3.21
CA GLU A 87 -17.85 -1.45 -1.75
C GLU A 87 -16.57 -0.96 -1.08
N GLY A 88 -15.41 -1.21 -1.69
CA GLY A 88 -14.12 -0.65 -1.22
C GLY A 88 -14.09 0.88 -1.25
N ILE A 89 -14.65 1.51 -2.26
CA ILE A 89 -14.75 2.97 -2.35
C ILE A 89 -15.71 3.54 -1.29
N LYS A 90 -16.85 2.88 -1.03
CA LYS A 90 -17.75 3.26 0.07
C LYS A 90 -17.06 3.14 1.43
N ALA A 91 -16.37 2.02 1.70
CA ALA A 91 -15.60 1.82 2.92
C ALA A 91 -14.50 2.88 3.08
N CYS A 92 -13.75 3.18 2.01
CA CYS A 92 -12.76 4.26 1.98
C CYS A 92 -13.38 5.59 2.42
N ARG A 93 -14.55 5.93 1.87
CA ARG A 93 -15.24 7.19 2.21
C ARG A 93 -15.64 7.26 3.68
N ILE A 94 -16.08 6.15 4.27
CA ILE A 94 -16.45 6.07 5.70
C ILE A 94 -15.19 6.27 6.56
N LEU A 95 -14.18 5.41 6.36
CA LEU A 95 -12.93 5.43 7.15
C LEU A 95 -12.18 6.76 7.03
N SER A 96 -12.14 7.36 5.82
CA SER A 96 -11.49 8.66 5.63
C SER A 96 -12.19 9.79 6.38
N LYS A 97 -13.53 9.77 6.53
CA LYS A 97 -14.28 10.73 7.34
C LYS A 97 -14.01 10.57 8.83
N GLU A 98 -13.62 9.39 9.27
CA GLU A 98 -13.20 9.11 10.64
C GLU A 98 -11.73 9.50 10.90
N GLY A 99 -11.03 10.03 9.89
CA GLY A 99 -9.62 10.41 9.96
C GLY A 99 -8.64 9.25 9.77
N LEU A 100 -9.13 8.07 9.39
CA LEU A 100 -8.31 6.89 9.14
C LEU A 100 -7.74 6.91 7.72
N LYS A 101 -6.50 6.45 7.58
CA LYS A 101 -5.81 6.43 6.29
C LYS A 101 -6.16 5.17 5.52
N VAL A 102 -6.56 5.33 4.26
CA VAL A 102 -6.88 4.22 3.36
C VAL A 102 -5.97 4.24 2.14
N ASN A 103 -5.53 3.07 1.72
CA ASN A 103 -4.87 2.81 0.46
C ASN A 103 -5.80 1.96 -0.43
N ILE A 104 -6.34 2.55 -1.49
CA ILE A 104 -7.08 1.79 -2.50
C ILE A 104 -6.07 1.08 -3.38
N GLN A 105 -6.08 -0.25 -3.32
CA GLN A 105 -5.13 -1.10 -4.05
C GLN A 105 -5.72 -1.73 -5.32
N SER A 106 -4.83 -2.24 -6.16
CA SER A 106 -5.19 -2.86 -7.46
C SER A 106 -5.92 -1.89 -8.39
N VAL A 107 -5.48 -0.64 -8.42
CA VAL A 107 -5.98 0.38 -9.34
C VAL A 107 -5.24 0.26 -10.67
N PHE A 108 -5.97 0.06 -11.76
CA PHE A 108 -5.44 -0.18 -13.10
C PHE A 108 -5.73 0.96 -14.08
N THR A 109 -6.61 1.89 -13.74
CA THR A 109 -7.02 2.99 -14.63
C THR A 109 -7.11 4.33 -13.91
N LEU A 110 -6.95 5.42 -14.67
CA LEU A 110 -7.15 6.78 -14.15
C LEU A 110 -8.55 6.98 -13.55
N GLN A 111 -9.58 6.40 -14.16
CA GLN A 111 -10.97 6.54 -13.67
C GLN A 111 -11.16 5.92 -12.28
N GLN A 112 -10.56 4.73 -12.05
CA GLN A 112 -10.56 4.11 -10.73
C GLN A 112 -9.79 4.96 -9.71
N ALA A 113 -8.63 5.50 -10.11
CA ALA A 113 -7.84 6.39 -9.27
C ALA A 113 -8.62 7.66 -8.90
N TYR A 114 -9.28 8.28 -9.88
CA TYR A 114 -10.07 9.49 -9.64
C TYR A 114 -11.19 9.27 -8.63
N VAL A 115 -11.95 8.18 -8.75
CA VAL A 115 -13.02 7.85 -7.80
C VAL A 115 -12.45 7.58 -6.39
N ALA A 116 -11.29 6.93 -6.29
CA ALA A 116 -10.61 6.71 -5.02
C ALA A 116 -10.13 8.02 -4.38
N MET A 117 -9.61 8.97 -5.17
CA MET A 117 -9.26 10.32 -4.71
C MET A 117 -10.48 11.06 -4.15
N GLN A 118 -11.61 11.01 -4.87
CA GLN A 118 -12.88 11.61 -4.45
C GLN A 118 -13.41 10.99 -3.14
N ALA A 119 -13.14 9.71 -2.91
CA ALA A 119 -13.51 9.04 -1.66
C ALA A 119 -12.61 9.43 -0.48
N GLY A 120 -11.49 10.11 -0.71
CA GLY A 120 -10.56 10.54 0.32
C GLY A 120 -9.44 9.54 0.61
N ALA A 121 -9.10 8.68 -0.35
CA ALA A 121 -7.98 7.76 -0.20
C ALA A 121 -6.67 8.51 0.09
N ALA A 122 -5.94 8.10 1.15
CA ALA A 122 -4.63 8.64 1.48
C ALA A 122 -3.55 8.13 0.51
N TYR A 123 -3.73 6.93 0.00
CA TYR A 123 -2.86 6.32 -1.02
C TYR A 123 -3.70 5.62 -2.08
N ILE A 124 -3.12 5.52 -3.28
CA ILE A 124 -3.62 4.70 -4.38
C ILE A 124 -2.48 3.84 -4.90
N SER A 125 -2.65 2.53 -4.87
CA SER A 125 -1.64 1.58 -5.33
C SER A 125 -1.90 1.10 -6.75
N ILE A 126 -0.94 1.39 -7.64
CA ILE A 126 -0.96 1.03 -9.06
C ILE A 126 0.06 -0.09 -9.27
N PRO A 127 -0.38 -1.31 -9.62
CA PRO A 127 0.51 -2.46 -9.78
C PRO A 127 1.19 -2.46 -11.15
N ALA A 128 2.28 -1.68 -11.28
CA ALA A 128 2.96 -1.42 -12.55
C ALA A 128 3.41 -2.69 -13.28
N GLY A 129 4.01 -3.65 -12.55
CA GLY A 129 4.43 -4.91 -13.16
C GLY A 129 3.25 -5.74 -13.69
N ARG A 130 2.12 -5.77 -12.96
CA ARG A 130 0.91 -6.46 -13.43
C ARG A 130 0.27 -5.79 -14.65
N LEU A 131 0.29 -4.45 -14.71
CA LEU A 131 -0.14 -3.72 -15.91
C LEU A 131 0.67 -4.14 -17.13
N GLN A 132 2.00 -4.19 -17.01
CA GLN A 132 2.88 -4.62 -18.11
C GLN A 132 2.66 -6.07 -18.52
N ASP A 133 2.38 -6.99 -17.58
CA ASP A 133 2.06 -8.39 -17.91
C ASP A 133 0.84 -8.52 -18.83
N HIS A 134 -0.09 -7.58 -18.73
CA HIS A 134 -1.30 -7.51 -19.54
C HIS A 134 -1.15 -6.59 -20.76
N GLY A 135 0.08 -6.14 -21.09
CA GLY A 135 0.36 -5.31 -22.24
C GLY A 135 -0.04 -3.84 -22.13
N TYR A 136 -0.36 -3.37 -20.90
CA TYR A 136 -0.69 -1.97 -20.67
C TYR A 136 0.56 -1.15 -20.39
N ASP A 137 0.55 0.12 -20.82
CA ASP A 137 1.58 1.09 -20.47
C ASP A 137 1.39 1.59 -19.02
N SER A 138 2.10 0.95 -18.11
CA SER A 138 2.04 1.29 -16.69
C SER A 138 2.59 2.68 -16.37
N GLN A 139 3.55 3.18 -17.16
CA GLN A 139 4.13 4.51 -16.97
C GLN A 139 3.09 5.57 -17.31
N HIS A 140 2.40 5.42 -18.42
CA HIS A 140 1.33 6.33 -18.81
C HIS A 140 0.20 6.41 -17.77
N VAL A 141 -0.23 5.28 -17.22
CA VAL A 141 -1.25 5.26 -16.14
C VAL A 141 -0.77 5.99 -14.89
N LEU A 142 0.49 5.75 -14.48
CA LEU A 142 1.09 6.41 -13.31
C LEU A 142 1.19 7.93 -13.52
N GLU A 143 1.70 8.38 -14.66
CA GLU A 143 1.80 9.80 -15.01
C GLU A 143 0.43 10.50 -14.98
N GLN A 144 -0.58 9.88 -15.58
CA GLN A 144 -1.95 10.40 -15.55
C GLN A 144 -2.47 10.53 -14.11
N CYS A 145 -2.23 9.54 -13.25
CA CYS A 145 -2.71 9.57 -11.87
C CYS A 145 -1.97 10.63 -11.03
N VAL A 146 -0.64 10.76 -11.19
CA VAL A 146 0.16 11.79 -10.51
C VAL A 146 -0.28 13.18 -10.97
N SER A 147 -0.41 13.39 -12.28
CA SER A 147 -0.88 14.66 -12.86
C SER A 147 -2.29 15.02 -12.38
N CYS A 148 -3.20 14.04 -12.34
CA CYS A 148 -4.56 14.25 -11.86
C CYS A 148 -4.57 14.68 -10.39
N ALA A 149 -3.84 13.97 -9.51
CA ALA A 149 -3.75 14.31 -8.10
C ALA A 149 -3.22 15.75 -7.90
N HIS A 150 -2.18 16.13 -8.64
CA HIS A 150 -1.60 17.45 -8.58
C HIS A 150 -2.57 18.53 -9.11
N THR A 151 -3.16 18.31 -10.30
CA THR A 151 -4.03 19.29 -10.96
C THR A 151 -5.27 19.64 -10.15
N TYR A 152 -5.85 18.66 -9.49
CA TYR A 152 -7.05 18.84 -8.66
C TYR A 152 -6.75 19.09 -7.18
N GLY A 153 -5.47 19.18 -6.78
CA GLY A 153 -5.05 19.43 -5.40
C GLY A 153 -5.38 18.34 -4.40
N TYR A 154 -5.50 17.08 -4.86
CA TYR A 154 -5.71 15.95 -3.97
C TYR A 154 -4.47 15.69 -3.10
N GLN A 155 -4.69 15.40 -1.81
CA GLN A 155 -3.63 15.00 -0.89
C GLN A 155 -3.28 13.51 -1.00
N THR A 156 -3.92 12.80 -1.91
CA THR A 156 -3.70 11.38 -2.19
C THR A 156 -2.30 11.17 -2.75
N ARG A 157 -1.57 10.21 -2.18
CA ARG A 157 -0.24 9.81 -2.66
C ARG A 157 -0.39 8.65 -3.64
N ILE A 158 0.20 8.80 -4.82
CA ILE A 158 0.27 7.70 -5.79
C ILE A 158 1.42 6.79 -5.41
N MET A 159 1.13 5.49 -5.32
CA MET A 159 2.07 4.45 -4.92
C MET A 159 2.25 3.45 -6.06
N MET A 160 3.48 3.25 -6.51
CA MET A 160 3.82 2.18 -7.44
C MET A 160 4.03 0.88 -6.66
N THR A 161 3.41 -0.20 -7.12
CA THR A 161 3.58 -1.56 -6.57
C THR A 161 3.92 -2.57 -7.67
N SER A 162 4.20 -3.81 -7.30
CA SER A 162 4.63 -4.87 -8.24
C SER A 162 5.88 -4.48 -9.03
N VAL A 163 6.83 -3.87 -8.38
CA VAL A 163 8.11 -3.43 -8.94
C VAL A 163 9.02 -4.65 -9.14
N ARG A 164 9.62 -4.77 -10.34
CA ARG A 164 10.42 -5.94 -10.73
C ARG A 164 11.87 -5.65 -11.03
N SER A 165 12.24 -4.38 -11.22
CA SER A 165 13.61 -3.96 -11.53
C SER A 165 13.89 -2.56 -11.05
N SER A 166 15.17 -2.18 -11.03
CA SER A 166 15.63 -0.81 -10.74
C SER A 166 15.11 0.22 -11.76
N ASP A 167 14.82 -0.19 -13.00
CA ASP A 167 14.24 0.70 -14.01
C ASP A 167 12.86 1.20 -13.63
N PHE A 168 12.04 0.37 -13.00
CA PHE A 168 10.75 0.82 -12.44
C PHE A 168 10.96 1.91 -11.39
N VAL A 169 11.97 1.77 -10.53
CA VAL A 169 12.27 2.75 -9.48
C VAL A 169 12.68 4.08 -10.10
N ARG A 170 13.60 4.03 -11.11
CA ARG A 170 14.01 5.22 -11.84
C ARG A 170 12.83 5.93 -12.50
N SER A 171 11.99 5.19 -13.20
CA SER A 171 10.78 5.74 -13.84
C SER A 171 9.82 6.35 -12.81
N ALA A 172 9.59 5.69 -11.68
CA ALA A 172 8.73 6.22 -10.61
C ALA A 172 9.23 7.56 -10.06
N ILE A 173 10.54 7.68 -9.84
CA ILE A 173 11.17 8.93 -9.40
C ILE A 173 10.98 10.04 -10.43
N GLN A 174 11.20 9.75 -11.70
CA GLN A 174 11.04 10.72 -12.79
C GLN A 174 9.60 11.20 -12.97
N MET A 175 8.62 10.33 -12.74
CA MET A 175 7.19 10.67 -12.81
C MET A 175 6.67 11.38 -11.55
N GLY A 176 7.47 11.50 -10.49
CA GLY A 176 7.04 12.11 -9.22
C GLY A 176 6.09 11.23 -8.41
N VAL A 177 6.20 9.90 -8.52
CA VAL A 177 5.46 8.96 -7.69
C VAL A 177 5.88 9.12 -6.22
N GLN A 178 4.93 9.30 -5.31
CA GLN A 178 5.23 9.68 -3.92
C GLN A 178 5.57 8.50 -3.01
N ALA A 179 5.23 7.27 -3.41
CA ALA A 179 5.55 6.05 -2.67
C ALA A 179 5.83 4.89 -3.63
N ILE A 180 6.75 4.02 -3.25
CA ILE A 180 7.09 2.83 -4.03
C ILE A 180 7.17 1.64 -3.08
N ALA A 181 6.41 0.58 -3.35
CA ALA A 181 6.55 -0.69 -2.63
C ALA A 181 7.59 -1.57 -3.34
N LEU A 182 8.71 -1.80 -2.68
CA LEU A 182 9.84 -2.54 -3.22
C LEU A 182 10.04 -3.85 -2.46
N PRO A 183 10.33 -4.97 -3.14
CA PRO A 183 10.88 -6.16 -2.52
C PRO A 183 12.34 -5.90 -2.07
N TRP A 184 12.79 -6.62 -1.05
CA TRP A 184 14.09 -6.38 -0.42
C TRP A 184 15.27 -6.52 -1.38
N ASN A 185 15.23 -7.49 -2.27
CA ASN A 185 16.27 -7.69 -3.28
C ASN A 185 16.45 -6.49 -4.22
N ILE A 186 15.36 -5.80 -4.56
CA ILE A 186 15.44 -4.58 -5.37
C ILE A 186 16.08 -3.45 -4.55
N ILE A 187 15.67 -3.27 -3.28
CA ILE A 187 16.27 -2.24 -2.41
C ILE A 187 17.79 -2.43 -2.31
N ARG A 188 18.26 -3.65 -2.06
CA ARG A 188 19.71 -3.94 -2.01
C ARG A 188 20.38 -3.60 -3.33
N GLY A 189 19.82 -4.02 -4.45
CA GLY A 189 20.38 -3.78 -5.77
C GLY A 189 20.46 -2.30 -6.18
N LEU A 190 19.73 -1.39 -5.50
CA LEU A 190 19.84 0.06 -5.75
C LEU A 190 21.13 0.66 -5.17
N THR A 191 21.78 -0.01 -4.23
CA THR A 191 23.00 0.48 -3.54
C THR A 191 24.25 -0.30 -3.91
N GLU A 192 24.10 -1.41 -4.64
CA GLU A 192 25.21 -2.25 -5.11
C GLU A 192 25.57 -1.83 -6.56
N ASN A 193 26.88 -1.65 -6.84
CA ASN A 193 27.42 -1.37 -8.18
C ASN A 193 27.68 -2.66 -8.95
#